data_ea1782fde73bda555e49334ba74617fb
#
_entry.id   ea1782fde73bda555e49334ba74617fb
#
_cell.length_a   1.000
_cell.length_b   1.000
_cell.length_c   1.000
_cell.angle_alpha   90.00
_cell.angle_beta   90.00
_cell.angle_gamma   90.00
#
_symmetry.space_group_name_H-M   'P 1'
#
loop_
_entity.id
_entity.type
_entity.pdbx_description
1 polymer ?
#
loop_
_entity_poly.entity_id
_entity_poly.type
_entity_poly.pdbx_seq_one_letter_code
_entity_poly.pdbx_strand_id
1 'polypeptide(L)'
;MAKNKHNQVHTDNQPGKADYPKVDYPIASLLPVGKENAIPTQELVKLVGCSSARELQQYIAQERKRGAVICSSTTGGYFLPVNRAEIAEFCKSLENRASNTFIAIQSAKRALNDSQEQEE
;
A
#
# COMPACT_ATOMS: atom_id res chain seq x y z
N MET A 1 -3.07 -31.02 -13.99
CA MET A 1 -2.65 -30.97 -13.29
C MET A 1 -2.53 -30.69 -12.81
N ALA A 2 -2.83 -30.23 -13.32
CA ALA A 2 -2.50 -30.00 -12.63
C ALA A 2 -2.32 -29.48 -12.29
N LYS A 3 -2.32 -29.03 -12.49
CA LYS A 3 -1.76 -28.78 -12.02
C LYS A 3 -1.79 -28.13 -11.41
N ASN A 4 -1.90 -27.98 -12.23
CA ASN A 4 -1.51 -27.75 -11.60
C ASN A 4 -1.54 -27.15 -11.26
N LYS A 5 -1.53 -26.70 -11.62
CA LYS A 5 -1.05 -26.50 -11.30
C LYS A 5 -1.04 -25.94 -10.64
N HIS A 6 -1.01 -25.99 -11.71
CA HIS A 6 -0.50 -25.92 -11.18
C HIS A 6 -0.26 -25.65 -10.66
N ASN A 7 -0.24 -25.09 -11.09
CA ASN A 7 0.41 -25.30 -10.70
C ASN A 7 0.79 -25.14 -10.66
N GLN A 8 0.91 -24.94 -11.22
CA GLN A 8 1.57 -25.12 -11.15
C GLN A 8 1.93 -24.82 -11.09
N VAL A 9 1.86 -24.87 -11.80
CA VAL A 9 2.46 -24.98 -11.76
C VAL A 9 2.95 -24.78 -11.91
N HIS A 10 3.33 -24.82 -12.81
CA HIS A 10 4.11 -25.07 -12.87
C HIS A 10 4.68 -24.79 -12.93
N THR A 11 4.76 -24.66 -13.40
CA THR A 11 5.55 -24.70 -13.49
C THR A 11 6.05 -24.51 -13.89
N ASP A 12 6.28 -24.61 -14.38
CA ASP A 12 6.95 -24.65 -14.64
C ASP A 12 7.22 -24.50 -15.11
N ASN A 13 7.28 -24.36 -15.54
CA ASN A 13 7.64 -24.31 -15.87
C ASN A 13 7.74 -24.24 -16.26
N GLN A 14 7.67 -24.21 -16.52
CA GLN A 14 7.69 -24.16 -16.78
C GLN A 14 7.56 -23.80 -17.27
N PRO A 15 7.65 -24.17 -17.71
CA PRO A 15 7.33 -23.57 -17.92
C PRO A 15 7.21 -23.22 -18.06
N GLY A 16 7.38 -23.23 -18.04
CA GLY A 16 6.93 -22.74 -17.86
C GLY A 16 6.66 -22.13 -17.86
N LYS A 17 6.86 -22.08 -18.08
CA LYS A 17 6.39 -21.36 -18.08
C LYS A 17 5.44 -20.88 -17.93
N ALA A 18 5.46 -20.75 -17.39
CA ALA A 18 4.11 -20.38 -17.28
C ALA A 18 3.83 -19.01 -17.88
N ASP A 19 2.77 -18.87 -18.56
CA ASP A 19 2.47 -17.63 -19.27
C ASP A 19 1.42 -16.82 -18.52
N TYR A 20 1.54 -16.77 -17.20
CA TYR A 20 0.68 -15.91 -16.41
C TYR A 20 1.16 -14.48 -16.51
N PRO A 21 0.26 -13.51 -16.64
CA PRO A 21 0.69 -12.12 -16.61
C PRO A 21 1.35 -11.83 -15.27
N LYS A 22 2.57 -11.34 -15.32
CA LYS A 22 3.27 -10.96 -14.12
C LYS A 22 2.65 -9.72 -13.56
N VAL A 23 2.39 -9.73 -12.27
CA VAL A 23 1.99 -8.52 -11.59
C VAL A 23 3.25 -7.69 -11.35
N ASP A 24 3.24 -6.49 -11.89
CA ASP A 24 4.40 -5.62 -11.83
C ASP A 24 4.27 -4.67 -10.66
N TYR A 25 5.25 -4.71 -9.76
CA TYR A 25 5.30 -3.82 -8.61
C TYR A 25 6.60 -3.03 -8.64
N PRO A 26 6.69 -2.05 -9.54
CA PRO A 26 7.96 -1.34 -9.69
C PRO A 26 8.45 -0.67 -8.41
N ILE A 27 7.56 -0.10 -7.60
CA ILE A 27 7.99 0.55 -6.37
C ILE A 27 8.36 -0.48 -5.32
N ALA A 28 7.51 -1.50 -5.12
CA ALA A 28 7.79 -2.51 -4.12
C ALA A 28 9.13 -3.20 -4.38
N SER A 29 9.48 -3.39 -5.65
CA SER A 29 10.72 -4.06 -6.01
C SER A 29 11.96 -3.26 -5.62
N LEU A 30 11.80 -1.97 -5.34
CA LEU A 30 12.93 -1.11 -4.94
C LEU A 30 13.06 -0.98 -3.43
N LEU A 31 12.11 -1.49 -2.67
CA LEU A 31 12.06 -1.24 -1.24
C LEU A 31 12.88 -2.25 -0.44
N PRO A 32 13.54 -1.79 0.61
CA PRO A 32 14.24 -2.70 1.50
C PRO A 32 13.28 -3.46 2.40
N VAL A 33 13.75 -4.53 2.99
CA VAL A 33 12.97 -5.34 3.92
C VAL A 33 13.27 -4.87 5.34
N GLY A 34 12.19 -4.67 6.12
CA GLY A 34 12.33 -4.30 7.52
C GLY A 34 12.10 -2.83 7.76
N LYS A 35 11.35 -2.55 8.84
CA LYS A 35 10.99 -1.19 9.21
C LYS A 35 12.22 -0.32 9.46
N GLU A 36 13.26 -0.91 10.05
CA GLU A 36 14.47 -0.16 10.39
C GLU A 36 15.25 0.28 9.16
N ASN A 37 14.96 -0.31 8.01
CA ASN A 37 15.64 0.01 6.75
C ASN A 37 14.78 0.88 5.83
N ALA A 38 13.67 1.42 6.33
CA ALA A 38 12.73 2.17 5.50
C ALA A 38 13.43 3.29 4.73
N ILE A 39 13.06 3.46 3.46
CA ILE A 39 13.58 4.53 2.63
C ILE A 39 12.74 5.77 2.87
N PRO A 40 13.35 6.91 3.21
CA PRO A 40 12.60 8.15 3.37
C PRO A 40 11.86 8.55 2.09
N THR A 41 10.71 9.19 2.27
CA THR A 41 9.84 9.55 1.16
C THR A 41 10.57 10.32 0.06
N GLN A 42 11.38 11.31 0.44
CA GLN A 42 12.06 12.17 -0.53
C GLN A 42 13.09 11.37 -1.34
N GLU A 43 13.77 10.42 -0.71
CA GLU A 43 14.71 9.58 -1.43
C GLU A 43 13.98 8.67 -2.41
N LEU A 44 12.84 8.14 -2.00
CA LEU A 44 12.07 7.25 -2.87
C LEU A 44 11.49 8.02 -4.05
N VAL A 45 11.06 9.24 -3.82
CA VAL A 45 10.60 10.11 -4.91
C VAL A 45 11.67 10.22 -6.01
N LYS A 46 12.90 10.46 -5.59
CA LYS A 46 14.02 10.59 -6.55
C LYS A 46 14.32 9.25 -7.23
N LEU A 47 14.31 8.17 -6.45
CA LEU A 47 14.65 6.86 -6.97
C LEU A 47 13.64 6.40 -8.02
N VAL A 48 12.38 6.67 -7.78
CA VAL A 48 11.28 6.27 -8.69
C VAL A 48 11.18 7.24 -9.87
N GLY A 49 11.63 8.47 -9.69
CA GLY A 49 11.53 9.48 -10.74
C GLY A 49 10.22 10.22 -10.74
N CYS A 50 9.56 10.28 -9.57
CA CYS A 50 8.32 11.02 -9.42
C CYS A 50 8.59 12.53 -9.32
N SER A 51 7.57 13.31 -9.64
CA SER A 51 7.67 14.75 -9.55
C SER A 51 7.40 15.27 -8.14
N SER A 52 6.72 14.46 -7.30
CA SER A 52 6.33 14.90 -5.96
C SER A 52 6.03 13.69 -5.08
N ALA A 53 5.98 13.95 -3.77
CA ALA A 53 5.57 12.93 -2.81
C ALA A 53 4.14 12.47 -3.05
N ARG A 54 3.29 13.39 -3.49
CA ARG A 54 1.90 13.05 -3.78
C ARG A 54 1.80 12.06 -4.92
N GLU A 55 2.58 12.27 -5.96
CA GLU A 55 2.60 11.34 -7.09
C GLU A 55 3.09 9.97 -6.65
N LEU A 56 4.13 9.95 -5.81
CA LEU A 56 4.63 8.69 -5.26
C LEU A 56 3.53 7.97 -4.49
N GLN A 57 2.79 8.69 -3.66
CA GLN A 57 1.72 8.10 -2.87
C GLN A 57 0.64 7.51 -3.76
N GLN A 58 0.34 8.14 -4.89
CA GLN A 58 -0.65 7.61 -5.82
C GLN A 58 -0.18 6.30 -6.43
N TYR A 59 1.10 6.22 -6.81
CA TYR A 59 1.65 4.98 -7.37
C TYR A 59 1.68 3.87 -6.32
N ILE A 60 2.05 4.20 -5.09
CA ILE A 60 2.05 3.23 -4.00
C ILE A 60 0.63 2.71 -3.75
N ALA A 61 -0.35 3.60 -3.76
CA ALA A 61 -1.74 3.20 -3.56
C ALA A 61 -2.19 2.23 -4.64
N GLN A 62 -1.76 2.47 -5.88
CA GLN A 62 -2.10 1.56 -6.99
C GLN A 62 -1.49 0.19 -6.80
N GLU A 63 -0.23 0.14 -6.37
CA GLU A 63 0.43 -1.16 -6.15
C GLU A 63 -0.21 -1.91 -4.99
N ARG A 64 -0.56 -1.19 -3.92
CA ARG A 64 -1.27 -1.80 -2.79
C ARG A 64 -2.61 -2.35 -3.21
N LYS A 65 -3.30 -1.65 -4.08
CA LYS A 65 -4.60 -2.09 -4.59
C LYS A 65 -4.49 -3.39 -5.37
N ARG A 66 -3.36 -3.60 -6.02
CA ARG A 66 -3.10 -4.82 -6.77
C ARG A 66 -2.50 -5.93 -5.92
N GLY A 67 -2.27 -5.67 -4.64
CA GLY A 67 -1.84 -6.69 -3.70
C GLY A 67 -0.47 -6.53 -3.09
N ALA A 68 0.27 -5.48 -3.44
CA ALA A 68 1.59 -5.27 -2.85
C ALA A 68 1.46 -4.86 -1.39
N VAL A 69 2.30 -5.44 -0.54
CA VAL A 69 2.32 -5.08 0.87
C VAL A 69 3.46 -4.08 1.09
N ILE A 70 3.17 -2.82 0.84
CA ILE A 70 4.13 -1.73 1.02
C ILE A 70 3.79 -1.03 2.32
N CYS A 71 4.67 -1.17 3.30
CA CYS A 71 4.45 -0.59 4.62
C CYS A 71 5.03 0.81 4.68
N SER A 72 4.43 1.65 5.51
CA SER A 72 4.94 2.99 5.76
C SER A 72 5.27 3.12 7.25
N SER A 73 6.35 3.82 7.55
CA SER A 73 6.74 4.05 8.93
C SER A 73 6.18 5.40 9.41
N THR A 74 6.06 5.54 10.72
CA THR A 74 5.57 6.77 11.31
C THR A 74 6.53 7.94 11.11
N THR A 75 7.78 7.64 10.76
CA THR A 75 8.78 8.67 10.50
C THR A 75 8.86 9.07 9.04
N GLY A 76 7.97 8.51 8.20
CA GLY A 76 7.84 8.96 6.82
C GLY A 76 8.63 8.18 5.79
N GLY A 77 8.85 6.90 6.00
CA GLY A 77 9.55 6.07 5.05
C GLY A 77 8.73 4.87 4.63
N TYR A 78 9.23 4.12 3.65
CA TYR A 78 8.54 2.96 3.11
C TYR A 78 9.46 1.73 3.13
N PHE A 79 8.86 0.56 3.33
CA PHE A 79 9.62 -0.69 3.44
C PHE A 79 8.71 -1.88 3.16
N LEU A 80 9.33 -3.03 2.90
CA LEU A 80 8.60 -4.31 2.84
C LEU A 80 8.70 -4.99 4.20
N PRO A 81 7.64 -5.65 4.65
CA PRO A 81 7.67 -6.25 6.00
C PRO A 81 8.63 -7.43 6.06
N VAL A 82 9.32 -7.55 7.19
CA VAL A 82 10.23 -8.67 7.41
C VAL A 82 9.50 -9.86 8.03
N ASN A 83 8.37 -9.60 8.70
CA ASN A 83 7.61 -10.66 9.37
C ASN A 83 6.15 -10.24 9.55
N ARG A 84 5.36 -11.17 10.11
CA ARG A 84 3.94 -10.92 10.31
C ARG A 84 3.67 -9.79 11.31
N ALA A 85 4.56 -9.62 12.28
CA ALA A 85 4.39 -8.57 13.28
C ALA A 85 4.41 -7.19 12.63
N GLU A 86 5.31 -6.98 11.66
CA GLU A 86 5.37 -5.70 10.96
C GLU A 86 4.12 -5.48 10.09
N ILE A 87 3.59 -6.55 9.50
CA ILE A 87 2.35 -6.44 8.75
C ILE A 87 1.19 -6.05 9.67
N ALA A 88 1.11 -6.71 10.83
CA ALA A 88 0.04 -6.42 11.79
C ALA A 88 0.12 -4.98 12.31
N GLU A 89 1.32 -4.52 12.58
CA GLU A 89 1.53 -3.15 13.05
C GLU A 89 1.09 -2.14 11.99
N PHE A 90 1.42 -2.42 10.75
CA PHE A 90 1.03 -1.56 9.63
C PHE A 90 -0.50 -1.54 9.48
N CYS A 91 -1.14 -2.70 9.56
CA CYS A 91 -2.60 -2.79 9.49
C CYS A 91 -3.26 -1.95 10.58
N LYS A 92 -2.74 -2.06 11.81
CA LYS A 92 -3.30 -1.31 12.93
C LYS A 92 -3.16 0.19 12.71
N SER A 93 -2.03 0.61 12.17
CA SER A 93 -1.79 2.01 11.86
C SER A 93 -2.79 2.54 10.84
N LEU A 94 -3.06 1.75 9.79
CA LEU A 94 -4.04 2.13 8.77
C LEU A 94 -5.45 2.15 9.33
N GLU A 95 -5.78 1.19 10.19
CA GLU A 95 -7.10 1.13 10.81
C GLU A 95 -7.34 2.34 11.69
N ASN A 96 -6.32 2.73 12.46
CA ASN A 96 -6.44 3.93 13.31
C ASN A 96 -6.66 5.17 12.45
N ARG A 97 -5.93 5.28 11.34
CA ARG A 97 -6.06 6.42 10.45
C ARG A 97 -7.44 6.46 9.82
N ALA A 98 -7.96 5.30 9.42
CA ALA A 98 -9.29 5.20 8.85
C ALA A 98 -10.37 5.58 9.86
N SER A 99 -10.22 5.14 11.12
CA SER A 99 -11.15 5.50 12.19
C SER A 99 -11.17 6.99 12.43
N ASN A 100 -10.00 7.61 12.48
CA ASN A 100 -9.91 9.06 12.68
C ASN A 100 -10.57 9.81 11.52
N THR A 101 -10.38 9.33 10.32
CA THR A 101 -11.00 9.91 9.13
C THR A 101 -12.51 9.78 9.21
N PHE A 102 -13.01 8.61 9.61
CA PHE A 102 -14.44 8.40 9.75
C PHE A 102 -15.05 9.34 10.77
N ILE A 103 -14.38 9.52 11.92
CA ILE A 103 -14.85 10.43 12.97
C ILE A 103 -14.91 11.86 12.43
N ALA A 104 -13.89 12.28 11.68
CA ALA A 104 -13.86 13.61 11.09
C ALA A 104 -15.03 13.82 10.12
N ILE A 105 -15.34 12.79 9.32
CA ILE A 105 -16.47 12.85 8.40
C ILE A 105 -17.77 13.01 9.14
N GLN A 106 -17.95 12.27 10.23
CA GLN A 106 -19.17 12.36 11.04
C GLN A 106 -19.35 13.75 11.62
N SER A 107 -18.26 14.34 12.11
CA SER A 107 -18.29 15.70 12.65
C SER A 107 -18.66 16.71 11.58
N ALA A 108 -18.10 16.57 10.38
CA ALA A 108 -18.39 17.47 9.27
C ALA A 108 -19.84 17.36 8.84
N LYS A 109 -20.36 16.14 8.78
CA LYS A 109 -21.77 15.94 8.40
C LYS A 109 -22.72 16.57 9.42
N ARG A 110 -22.36 16.46 10.69
CA ARG A 110 -23.16 17.07 11.75
C ARG A 110 -23.19 18.58 11.59
N ALA A 111 -22.04 19.19 11.28
CA ALA A 111 -21.95 20.62 11.05
C ALA A 111 -22.81 21.06 9.86
N LEU A 112 -22.81 20.24 8.80
CA LEU A 112 -23.64 20.52 7.63
C LEU A 112 -25.12 20.53 7.99
N ASN A 113 -25.57 19.55 8.78
CA ASN A 113 -26.98 19.47 9.18
C ASN A 113 -27.36 20.66 10.06
N ASP A 114 -26.48 21.04 10.99
CA ASP A 114 -26.73 22.18 11.86
C ASP A 114 -26.85 23.46 11.03
N SER A 115 -25.98 23.66 10.04
CA SER A 115 -26.06 24.85 9.19
C SER A 115 -27.37 24.93 8.43
N GLN A 116 -27.83 23.78 7.91
CA GLN A 116 -29.10 23.74 7.20
C GLN A 116 -30.27 24.14 8.10
N GLU A 117 -30.23 23.66 9.34
CA GLU A 117 -31.29 24.00 10.28
C GLU A 117 -31.30 25.48 10.61
N GLN A 118 -30.13 26.09 10.68
CA GLN A 118 -30.02 27.50 10.99
C GLN A 118 -30.49 28.37 9.84
N GLU A 119 -30.37 27.88 8.62
CA GLU A 119 -30.81 28.66 7.45
C GLU A 119 -32.31 28.66 7.28
N GLU A 120 -32.98 27.74 7.91
CA GLU A 120 -34.45 27.72 7.85
C GLU A 120 -35.03 28.66 8.85
#